data_f0883bf0ca569394792a0303a72b6fd7
#
_entry.id   f0883bf0ca569394792a0303a72b6fd7
#
_cell.length_a   1.000
_cell.length_b   1.000
_cell.length_c   1.000
_cell.angle_alpha   90.00
_cell.angle_beta   90.00
_cell.angle_gamma   90.00
#
_symmetry.space_group_name_H-M   'P 1'
#
loop_
_entity.id
_entity.type
_entity.pdbx_description
1 polymer ?
#
loop_
_entity_poly.entity_id
_entity_poly.type
_entity_poly.pdbx_seq_one_letter_code
_entity_poly.pdbx_strand_id
1 'polypeptide(L)'
;MNKLIRLLSVVLAVAMLLGCTAVAEAAPRAINAYKAPADISIDGELTEWNTTSAATINVEEQVVRDPGQWKEKGAEDLSLDVYVMWDEENLYLGAKILDDTPFMYREGFPPDMADSLVLFLSTDPSADAARTAYTANDWRVTMVIDDYYYNTGIDRDMIEDNKGFDTVGEDGDEQVLDGYEACIVEIDGGYTLELVIPWTCLSGAEIPVFAPAAGMTVSVDFGMFDLDFPCPGVATVRMQWAGTDTVDTDPSKWGSMTFCE
;
A
#
# COMPACT_ATOMS: atom_id res chain seq x y z
N MET A 1 -47.69 -26.64 38.47
CA MET A 1 -47.52 -25.25 38.00
C MET A 1 -46.08 -24.71 38.22
N ASN A 2 -45.39 -25.02 39.32
CA ASN A 2 -44.10 -24.41 39.64
C ASN A 2 -42.85 -24.98 38.91
N LYS A 3 -42.92 -26.18 38.31
CA LYS A 3 -41.80 -26.76 37.56
C LYS A 3 -41.72 -26.25 36.12
N LEU A 4 -42.86 -25.94 35.50
CA LEU A 4 -42.90 -25.43 34.13
C LEU A 4 -42.40 -23.98 34.05
N ILE A 5 -42.69 -23.16 35.06
CA ILE A 5 -42.27 -21.77 35.14
C ILE A 5 -40.74 -21.67 35.35
N ARG A 6 -40.14 -22.61 36.11
CA ARG A 6 -38.68 -22.65 36.31
C ARG A 6 -37.93 -23.09 35.05
N LEU A 7 -38.50 -23.97 34.22
CA LEU A 7 -37.90 -24.39 32.95
C LEU A 7 -37.93 -23.26 31.91
N LEU A 8 -39.04 -22.49 31.86
CA LEU A 8 -39.13 -21.33 30.95
C LEU A 8 -38.16 -20.21 31.34
N SER A 9 -37.91 -19.98 32.62
CA SER A 9 -36.98 -18.95 33.09
C SER A 9 -35.52 -19.30 32.79
N VAL A 10 -35.15 -20.58 32.79
CA VAL A 10 -33.78 -21.03 32.46
C VAL A 10 -33.54 -20.98 30.96
N VAL A 11 -34.55 -21.31 30.13
CA VAL A 11 -34.42 -21.20 28.66
C VAL A 11 -34.34 -19.74 28.23
N LEU A 12 -35.05 -18.83 28.88
CA LEU A 12 -34.97 -17.40 28.55
C LEU A 12 -33.62 -16.78 28.99
N ALA A 13 -33.03 -17.24 30.11
CA ALA A 13 -31.76 -16.77 30.60
C ALA A 13 -30.59 -17.29 29.73
N VAL A 14 -30.68 -18.49 29.16
CA VAL A 14 -29.68 -19.04 28.24
C VAL A 14 -29.77 -18.37 26.85
N ALA A 15 -30.95 -17.96 26.42
CA ALA A 15 -31.15 -17.22 25.17
C ALA A 15 -30.62 -15.77 25.24
N MET A 16 -30.54 -15.17 26.43
CA MET A 16 -29.92 -13.82 26.61
C MET A 16 -28.40 -13.85 26.79
N LEU A 17 -27.81 -15.03 27.00
CA LEU A 17 -26.33 -15.20 27.08
C LEU A 17 -25.69 -15.55 25.73
N LEU A 18 -26.48 -15.78 24.68
CA LEU A 18 -26.02 -15.70 23.29
C LEU A 18 -26.01 -14.22 22.84
N GLY A 19 -25.44 -13.40 23.73
CA GLY A 19 -25.25 -11.98 23.47
C GLY A 19 -24.40 -11.79 22.22
N CYS A 20 -24.89 -10.93 21.35
CA CYS A 20 -24.09 -10.23 20.34
C CYS A 20 -22.65 -10.07 20.79
N THR A 21 -21.78 -10.93 20.30
CA THR A 21 -20.41 -10.51 20.08
C THR A 21 -20.52 -9.46 18.97
N ALA A 22 -20.67 -8.20 19.35
CA ALA A 22 -20.36 -7.12 18.43
C ALA A 22 -18.91 -7.42 18.00
N VAL A 23 -18.73 -7.88 16.78
CA VAL A 23 -17.42 -7.83 16.14
C VAL A 23 -17.09 -6.36 16.19
N ALA A 24 -16.10 -6.00 16.99
CA ALA A 24 -15.60 -4.63 17.00
C ALA A 24 -15.16 -4.37 15.54
N GLU A 25 -15.86 -3.47 14.87
CA GLU A 25 -15.43 -3.00 13.57
C GLU A 25 -14.01 -2.47 13.75
N ALA A 26 -13.06 -3.00 12.98
CA ALA A 26 -11.69 -2.54 13.06
C ALA A 26 -11.69 -1.03 12.82
N ALA A 27 -10.92 -0.29 13.63
CA ALA A 27 -10.80 1.16 13.44
C ALA A 27 -10.41 1.43 11.98
N PRO A 28 -11.04 2.42 11.33
CA PRO A 28 -10.74 2.73 9.94
C PRO A 28 -9.24 3.05 9.81
N ARG A 29 -8.59 2.46 8.84
CA ARG A 29 -7.18 2.72 8.54
C ARG A 29 -7.04 4.15 8.06
N ALA A 30 -6.16 4.90 8.69
CA ALA A 30 -5.91 6.29 8.37
C ALA A 30 -4.42 6.60 8.51
N ILE A 31 -3.89 7.39 7.58
CA ILE A 31 -2.52 7.88 7.55
C ILE A 31 -2.52 9.39 7.31
N ASN A 32 -1.50 10.09 7.81
CA ASN A 32 -1.24 11.49 7.48
C ASN A 32 -0.11 11.56 6.44
N ALA A 33 -0.34 12.33 5.38
CA ALA A 33 0.69 12.77 4.47
C ALA A 33 1.17 14.15 4.91
N TYR A 34 2.43 14.27 5.30
CA TYR A 34 2.99 15.54 5.77
C TYR A 34 3.62 16.34 4.64
N LYS A 35 3.66 17.66 4.80
CA LYS A 35 4.35 18.52 3.86
C LYS A 35 5.83 18.14 3.77
N ALA A 36 6.32 17.92 2.55
CA ALA A 36 7.71 17.63 2.32
C ALA A 36 8.61 18.85 2.64
N PRO A 37 9.78 18.65 3.27
CA PRO A 37 10.73 19.74 3.43
C PRO A 37 11.26 20.19 2.05
N ALA A 38 11.63 21.46 1.93
CA ALA A 38 12.10 22.03 0.65
C ALA A 38 13.42 21.44 0.15
N ASP A 39 14.15 20.77 1.01
CA ASP A 39 15.45 20.14 0.77
C ASP A 39 15.38 18.59 0.83
N ILE A 40 14.18 18.01 0.61
CA ILE A 40 14.04 16.56 0.52
C ILE A 40 14.93 16.02 -0.59
N SER A 41 15.66 14.96 -0.28
CA SER A 41 16.53 14.24 -1.20
C SER A 41 15.98 12.84 -1.42
N ILE A 42 16.12 12.30 -2.61
CA ILE A 42 15.76 10.90 -2.90
C ILE A 42 17.07 10.13 -2.99
N ASP A 43 17.58 9.73 -1.83
CA ASP A 43 18.87 9.07 -1.67
C ASP A 43 18.78 7.69 -1.00
N GLY A 44 17.55 7.26 -0.68
CA GLY A 44 17.24 5.99 -0.02
C GLY A 44 17.35 6.04 1.49
N GLU A 45 17.68 7.19 2.08
CA GLU A 45 17.75 7.38 3.53
C GLU A 45 16.52 8.17 4.02
N LEU A 46 15.75 7.60 4.94
CA LEU A 46 14.53 8.24 5.46
C LEU A 46 14.82 9.27 6.58
N THR A 47 15.98 9.93 6.54
CA THR A 47 16.43 10.80 7.64
C THR A 47 15.67 12.13 7.71
N GLU A 48 15.21 12.67 6.59
CA GLU A 48 14.41 13.89 6.49
C GLU A 48 12.90 13.64 6.46
N TRP A 49 12.50 12.37 6.47
CA TRP A 49 11.09 11.99 6.42
C TRP A 49 10.35 12.17 7.73
N ASN A 50 9.10 12.59 7.64
CA ASN A 50 8.22 12.58 8.80
C ASN A 50 7.65 11.16 9.00
N THR A 51 8.30 10.39 9.86
CA THR A 51 7.93 9.00 10.15
C THR A 51 6.92 8.84 11.29
N THR A 52 6.25 9.91 11.70
CA THR A 52 5.28 9.87 12.83
C THR A 52 3.93 9.27 12.47
N SER A 53 3.64 9.11 11.18
CA SER A 53 2.45 8.44 10.67
C SER A 53 2.86 7.43 9.61
N ALA A 54 2.57 6.16 9.83
CA ALA A 54 2.90 5.07 8.92
C ALA A 54 1.68 4.22 8.59
N ALA A 55 1.62 3.72 7.36
CA ALA A 55 0.81 2.56 7.02
C ALA A 55 1.65 1.32 7.29
N THR A 56 1.44 0.68 8.43
CA THR A 56 2.19 -0.50 8.85
C THR A 56 1.50 -1.77 8.37
N ILE A 57 2.28 -2.66 7.75
CA ILE A 57 1.87 -3.98 7.28
C ILE A 57 2.81 -5.01 7.90
N ASN A 58 2.34 -5.75 8.91
CA ASN A 58 3.21 -6.67 9.66
C ASN A 58 2.46 -7.76 10.45
N VAL A 59 1.17 -7.97 10.17
CA VAL A 59 0.34 -8.94 10.91
C VAL A 59 -0.40 -9.91 9.98
N GLU A 60 -0.73 -11.09 10.50
CA GLU A 60 -1.36 -12.18 9.74
C GLU A 60 -2.68 -11.75 9.07
N GLU A 61 -3.44 -10.86 9.68
CA GLU A 61 -4.71 -10.36 9.14
C GLU A 61 -4.55 -9.53 7.87
N GLN A 62 -3.33 -9.09 7.57
CA GLN A 62 -2.97 -8.32 6.36
C GLN A 62 -2.44 -9.22 5.24
N VAL A 63 -2.19 -10.49 5.52
CA VAL A 63 -1.76 -11.48 4.52
C VAL A 63 -2.97 -11.94 3.72
N VAL A 64 -3.08 -11.53 2.47
CA VAL A 64 -4.19 -11.88 1.58
C VAL A 64 -3.89 -13.07 0.70
N ARG A 65 -2.60 -13.37 0.50
CA ARG A 65 -2.11 -14.58 -0.16
C ARG A 65 -0.82 -15.03 0.50
N ASP A 66 -0.73 -16.31 0.82
CA ASP A 66 0.47 -16.91 1.39
C ASP A 66 0.67 -18.32 0.82
N PRO A 67 1.74 -18.56 0.07
CA PRO A 67 2.12 -19.91 -0.36
C PRO A 67 2.70 -20.77 0.78
N GLY A 68 2.87 -20.21 1.98
CA GLY A 68 3.38 -20.86 3.19
C GLY A 68 4.56 -20.15 3.84
N GLN A 69 5.17 -19.19 3.17
CA GLN A 69 6.39 -18.50 3.58
C GLN A 69 6.13 -17.60 4.79
N TRP A 70 5.23 -16.65 4.66
CA TRP A 70 4.88 -15.73 5.74
C TRP A 70 4.34 -16.47 6.98
N LYS A 71 3.57 -17.52 6.77
CA LYS A 71 3.02 -18.34 7.85
C LYS A 71 4.10 -19.04 8.69
N GLU A 72 5.24 -19.36 8.08
CA GLU A 72 6.37 -20.00 8.78
C GLU A 72 7.24 -18.98 9.52
N LYS A 73 7.48 -17.81 8.93
CA LYS A 73 8.47 -16.82 9.40
C LYS A 73 7.82 -15.57 10.02
N GLY A 74 6.60 -15.22 9.62
CA GLY A 74 5.89 -14.04 10.12
C GLY A 74 6.48 -12.74 9.59
N ALA A 75 6.52 -11.71 10.42
CA ALA A 75 7.04 -10.39 10.06
C ALA A 75 8.56 -10.36 9.78
N GLU A 76 9.28 -11.45 10.01
CA GLU A 76 10.68 -11.62 9.59
C GLU A 76 10.80 -11.98 8.11
N ASP A 77 9.75 -12.59 7.52
CA ASP A 77 9.65 -12.86 6.10
C ASP A 77 9.38 -11.57 5.34
N LEU A 78 8.28 -10.91 5.67
CA LEU A 78 7.89 -9.64 5.10
C LEU A 78 7.19 -8.75 6.13
N SER A 79 7.64 -7.53 6.27
CA SER A 79 6.91 -6.45 6.94
C SER A 79 7.35 -5.09 6.44
N LEU A 80 6.47 -4.10 6.48
CA LEU A 80 6.81 -2.77 6.01
C LEU A 80 6.07 -1.65 6.76
N ASP A 81 6.73 -0.50 6.81
CA ASP A 81 6.15 0.79 7.17
C ASP A 81 6.23 1.72 5.96
N VAL A 82 5.10 2.23 5.52
CA VAL A 82 5.02 3.21 4.41
C VAL A 82 4.70 4.59 4.98
N TYR A 83 5.49 5.57 4.60
CA TYR A 83 5.35 6.97 4.95
C TYR A 83 4.97 7.77 3.72
N VAL A 84 4.19 8.84 3.90
CA VAL A 84 3.76 9.68 2.78
C VAL A 84 4.03 11.14 3.11
N MET A 85 4.66 11.83 2.17
CA MET A 85 4.77 13.29 2.18
C MET A 85 4.29 13.86 0.85
N TRP A 86 4.12 15.18 0.80
CA TRP A 86 3.59 15.87 -0.37
C TRP A 86 4.06 17.31 -0.46
N ASP A 87 4.06 17.82 -1.67
CA ASP A 87 4.08 19.26 -1.97
C ASP A 87 3.09 19.57 -3.10
N GLU A 88 3.14 20.75 -3.65
CA GLU A 88 2.23 21.19 -4.71
C GLU A 88 2.48 20.49 -6.05
N GLU A 89 3.64 19.88 -6.24
CA GLU A 89 4.07 19.28 -7.50
C GLU A 89 4.10 17.75 -7.43
N ASN A 90 4.37 17.19 -6.23
CA ASN A 90 4.70 15.78 -6.08
C ASN A 90 4.01 15.11 -4.88
N LEU A 91 3.79 13.81 -5.02
CA LEU A 91 3.60 12.85 -3.95
C LEU A 91 4.94 12.16 -3.68
N TYR A 92 5.29 12.00 -2.41
CA TYR A 92 6.49 11.30 -1.98
C TYR A 92 6.09 10.07 -1.17
N LEU A 93 6.66 8.92 -1.50
CA LEU A 93 6.51 7.68 -0.75
C LEU A 93 7.87 7.25 -0.22
N GLY A 94 7.97 7.07 1.09
CA GLY A 94 9.10 6.43 1.74
C GLY A 94 8.65 5.12 2.34
N ALA A 95 9.42 4.07 2.18
CA ALA A 95 9.11 2.78 2.80
C ALA A 95 10.34 2.18 3.46
N LYS A 96 10.13 1.60 4.64
CA LYS A 96 11.08 0.69 5.26
C LYS A 96 10.50 -0.70 5.16
N ILE A 97 11.20 -1.58 4.46
CA ILE A 97 10.77 -2.95 4.17
C ILE A 97 11.75 -3.91 4.84
N LEU A 98 11.25 -4.80 5.67
CA LEU A 98 11.98 -5.97 6.14
C LEU A 98 11.55 -7.15 5.29
N ASP A 99 12.54 -7.84 4.72
CA ASP A 99 12.37 -8.91 3.78
C ASP A 99 13.61 -9.80 3.88
N ASP A 100 13.44 -11.08 4.13
CA ASP A 100 14.57 -11.98 4.39
C ASP A 100 15.21 -12.51 3.11
N THR A 101 14.56 -12.31 1.95
CA THR A 101 15.07 -12.76 0.65
C THR A 101 14.64 -11.80 -0.48
N PRO A 102 15.10 -10.53 -0.48
CA PRO A 102 14.70 -9.56 -1.49
C PRO A 102 14.88 -10.09 -2.92
N PHE A 103 13.79 -10.12 -3.72
CA PHE A 103 13.81 -10.61 -5.08
C PHE A 103 13.53 -9.53 -6.11
N MET A 104 14.57 -9.21 -6.87
CA MET A 104 14.57 -8.13 -7.84
C MET A 104 13.92 -8.53 -9.16
N TYR A 105 13.28 -7.56 -9.79
CA TYR A 105 12.73 -7.69 -11.13
C TYR A 105 13.79 -8.14 -12.14
N ARG A 106 13.35 -8.96 -13.10
CA ARG A 106 14.18 -9.37 -14.25
C ARG A 106 13.41 -9.15 -15.54
N GLU A 107 14.07 -8.54 -16.50
CA GLU A 107 13.50 -8.31 -17.82
C GLU A 107 12.90 -9.59 -18.42
N GLY A 108 11.67 -9.49 -18.90
CA GLY A 108 10.92 -10.59 -19.50
C GLY A 108 10.02 -11.37 -18.53
N PHE A 109 9.98 -10.99 -17.25
CA PHE A 109 9.03 -11.52 -16.30
C PHE A 109 7.91 -10.50 -16.02
N PRO A 110 6.67 -10.95 -15.71
CA PRO A 110 5.62 -10.04 -15.25
C PRO A 110 6.02 -9.32 -13.96
N PRO A 111 5.54 -8.07 -13.72
CA PRO A 111 5.85 -7.31 -12.51
C PRO A 111 5.48 -8.02 -11.20
N ASP A 112 4.44 -8.85 -11.21
CA ASP A 112 4.01 -9.68 -10.06
C ASP A 112 4.89 -10.91 -9.80
N MET A 113 5.98 -11.05 -10.56
CA MET A 113 7.05 -12.04 -10.34
C MET A 113 8.33 -11.41 -9.80
N ALA A 114 8.21 -10.31 -9.09
CA ALA A 114 9.27 -9.66 -8.32
C ALA A 114 8.64 -8.99 -7.10
N ASP A 115 9.45 -8.58 -6.15
CA ASP A 115 8.98 -7.76 -5.05
C ASP A 115 8.44 -6.44 -5.60
N SER A 116 7.28 -6.04 -5.10
CA SER A 116 6.62 -4.84 -5.60
C SER A 116 5.79 -4.19 -4.52
N LEU A 117 6.05 -2.90 -4.28
CA LEU A 117 5.17 -2.06 -3.48
C LEU A 117 4.02 -1.53 -4.36
N VAL A 118 2.80 -1.58 -3.88
CA VAL A 118 1.62 -1.11 -4.60
C VAL A 118 0.94 -0.01 -3.82
N LEU A 119 0.71 1.12 -4.48
CA LEU A 119 -0.12 2.22 -4.01
C LEU A 119 -1.48 2.17 -4.71
N PHE A 120 -2.55 2.30 -3.94
CA PHE A 120 -3.89 2.61 -4.41
C PHE A 120 -4.23 4.00 -3.92
N LEU A 121 -4.64 4.90 -4.81
CA LEU A 121 -4.88 6.31 -4.48
C LEU A 121 -6.06 6.86 -5.27
N SER A 122 -6.93 7.60 -4.60
CA SER A 122 -7.90 8.47 -5.25
C SER A 122 -7.38 9.90 -5.34
N THR A 123 -7.47 10.51 -6.51
CA THR A 123 -7.20 11.95 -6.69
C THR A 123 -8.46 12.80 -6.65
N ASP A 124 -9.59 12.23 -6.22
CA ASP A 124 -10.86 12.95 -5.99
C ASP A 124 -11.24 12.93 -4.49
N PRO A 125 -11.04 14.04 -3.76
CA PRO A 125 -11.41 14.12 -2.34
C PRO A 125 -12.94 14.11 -2.10
N SER A 126 -13.73 14.22 -3.16
CA SER A 126 -15.21 14.15 -3.10
C SER A 126 -15.76 12.77 -3.43
N ALA A 127 -14.90 11.82 -3.81
CA ALA A 127 -15.31 10.47 -4.18
C ALA A 127 -16.01 9.77 -2.99
N ASP A 128 -17.09 9.06 -3.30
CA ASP A 128 -17.78 8.24 -2.29
C ASP A 128 -16.84 7.14 -1.77
N ALA A 129 -16.50 7.19 -0.50
CA ALA A 129 -15.66 6.18 0.14
C ALA A 129 -16.31 4.76 0.13
N ALA A 130 -17.62 4.66 -0.06
CA ALA A 130 -18.32 3.39 -0.17
C ALA A 130 -18.45 2.87 -1.62
N ARG A 131 -17.83 3.53 -2.61
CA ARG A 131 -17.82 3.05 -3.99
C ARG A 131 -17.14 1.68 -4.10
N THR A 132 -17.73 0.79 -4.87
CA THR A 132 -17.23 -0.59 -5.08
C THR A 132 -16.61 -0.82 -6.45
N ALA A 133 -16.34 0.25 -7.19
CA ALA A 133 -15.67 0.22 -8.48
C ALA A 133 -14.80 1.47 -8.62
N TYR A 134 -13.75 1.36 -9.41
CA TYR A 134 -12.88 2.48 -9.74
C TYR A 134 -13.63 3.57 -10.49
N THR A 135 -13.21 4.80 -10.23
CA THR A 135 -13.54 5.98 -11.05
C THR A 135 -12.31 6.40 -11.84
N ALA A 136 -12.46 7.33 -12.76
CA ALA A 136 -11.32 7.87 -13.51
C ALA A 136 -10.23 8.53 -12.65
N ASN A 137 -10.54 8.86 -11.39
CA ASN A 137 -9.57 9.45 -10.44
C ASN A 137 -8.97 8.42 -9.47
N ASP A 138 -9.21 7.14 -9.67
CA ASP A 138 -8.65 6.08 -8.85
C ASP A 138 -7.48 5.41 -9.59
N TRP A 139 -6.34 5.35 -8.94
CA TRP A 139 -5.07 4.92 -9.50
C TRP A 139 -4.51 3.73 -8.74
N ARG A 140 -3.90 2.81 -9.48
CA ARG A 140 -3.02 1.80 -8.95
C ARG A 140 -1.62 2.04 -9.51
N VAL A 141 -0.66 2.24 -8.63
CA VAL A 141 0.75 2.39 -8.99
C VAL A 141 1.51 1.19 -8.45
N THR A 142 2.14 0.43 -9.31
CA THR A 142 2.97 -0.72 -8.94
C THR A 142 4.44 -0.34 -9.09
N MET A 143 5.17 -0.39 -7.98
CA MET A 143 6.59 -0.06 -7.88
C MET A 143 7.37 -1.37 -7.76
N VAL A 144 7.85 -1.87 -8.88
CA VAL A 144 8.63 -3.11 -8.93
C VAL A 144 10.04 -2.85 -8.42
N ILE A 145 10.51 -3.67 -7.50
CA ILE A 145 11.88 -3.57 -6.98
C ILE A 145 12.84 -4.13 -8.02
N ASP A 146 13.79 -3.34 -8.47
CA ASP A 146 14.76 -3.69 -9.49
C ASP A 146 16.19 -3.63 -8.92
N ASP A 147 17.04 -4.61 -9.26
CA ASP A 147 18.43 -4.66 -8.79
C ASP A 147 19.29 -3.48 -9.26
N TYR A 148 18.83 -2.80 -10.31
CA TYR A 148 19.41 -1.57 -10.79
C TYR A 148 19.36 -0.44 -9.76
N TYR A 149 18.32 -0.38 -8.94
CA TYR A 149 18.17 0.61 -7.87
C TYR A 149 18.83 0.19 -6.57
N TYR A 150 19.20 -1.07 -6.46
CA TYR A 150 19.72 -1.67 -5.24
C TYR A 150 21.23 -1.43 -5.14
N ASN A 151 21.69 -0.80 -4.08
CA ASN A 151 23.10 -0.52 -3.78
C ASN A 151 23.85 0.46 -4.72
N THR A 152 23.21 1.18 -5.59
CA THR A 152 23.92 1.99 -6.55
C THR A 152 23.91 3.49 -6.31
N GLY A 153 23.24 4.03 -5.33
CA GLY A 153 23.14 5.49 -5.22
C GLY A 153 22.86 6.07 -6.61
N ILE A 154 21.63 6.14 -7.03
CA ILE A 154 21.25 6.24 -8.44
C ILE A 154 21.63 7.58 -9.04
N ASP A 155 22.35 7.52 -10.17
CA ASP A 155 22.44 8.65 -11.07
C ASP A 155 21.07 8.82 -11.78
N ARG A 156 20.43 9.95 -11.57
CA ARG A 156 19.10 10.29 -12.10
C ARG A 156 18.92 10.03 -13.59
N ASP A 157 20.02 10.20 -14.37
CA ASP A 157 20.03 10.01 -15.82
C ASP A 157 19.76 8.56 -16.26
N MET A 158 19.83 7.61 -15.31
CA MET A 158 19.64 6.19 -15.58
C MET A 158 18.20 5.69 -15.30
N ILE A 159 17.39 6.49 -14.62
CA ILE A 159 16.00 6.14 -14.28
C ILE A 159 15.09 6.18 -15.51
N GLU A 160 15.37 7.03 -16.50
CA GLU A 160 14.53 7.24 -17.68
C GLU A 160 14.32 6.00 -18.54
N ASP A 161 15.23 5.02 -18.49
CA ASP A 161 15.15 3.79 -19.29
C ASP A 161 14.52 2.60 -18.53
N ASN A 162 14.18 2.75 -17.26
CA ASN A 162 13.73 1.64 -16.43
C ASN A 162 12.21 1.64 -16.28
N LYS A 163 11.58 0.56 -16.73
CA LYS A 163 10.13 0.39 -16.84
C LYS A 163 9.46 -0.13 -15.56
N GLY A 164 10.11 0.07 -14.40
CA GLY A 164 9.71 -0.55 -13.15
C GLY A 164 8.45 0.01 -12.48
N PHE A 165 7.87 1.10 -12.99
CA PHE A 165 6.75 1.78 -12.34
C PHE A 165 5.59 1.97 -13.32
N ASP A 166 4.52 1.22 -13.09
CA ASP A 166 3.33 1.25 -13.94
C ASP A 166 2.15 1.86 -13.19
N THR A 167 1.36 2.67 -13.86
CA THR A 167 0.04 3.09 -13.41
C THR A 167 -1.03 2.34 -14.18
N VAL A 168 -2.07 1.89 -13.47
CA VAL A 168 -3.27 1.33 -14.07
C VAL A 168 -4.43 2.26 -13.73
N GLY A 169 -5.08 2.81 -14.76
CA GLY A 169 -6.29 3.63 -14.61
C GLY A 169 -7.57 2.79 -14.68
N GLU A 170 -8.72 3.47 -14.71
CA GLU A 170 -10.05 2.84 -14.80
C GLU A 170 -10.17 1.87 -15.99
N ASP A 171 -9.54 2.21 -17.13
CA ASP A 171 -9.59 1.41 -18.36
C ASP A 171 -8.67 0.17 -18.34
N GLY A 172 -7.87 0.00 -17.28
CA GLY A 172 -6.90 -1.08 -17.16
C GLY A 172 -5.69 -0.94 -18.07
N ASP A 173 -5.51 0.20 -18.71
CA ASP A 173 -4.34 0.51 -19.52
C ASP A 173 -3.17 0.82 -18.60
N GLU A 174 -2.08 0.07 -18.76
CA GLU A 174 -0.82 0.28 -18.04
C GLU A 174 -0.06 1.45 -18.67
N GLN A 175 0.37 2.39 -17.83
CA GLN A 175 1.19 3.53 -18.23
C GLN A 175 2.42 3.60 -17.33
N VAL A 176 3.57 3.80 -17.93
CA VAL A 176 4.80 4.08 -17.18
C VAL A 176 4.73 5.52 -16.65
N LEU A 177 5.07 5.72 -15.38
CA LEU A 177 5.16 7.06 -14.79
C LEU A 177 6.29 7.86 -15.48
N ASP A 178 5.98 9.07 -15.92
CA ASP A 178 6.96 9.97 -16.54
C ASP A 178 7.47 10.98 -15.49
N GLY A 179 8.79 11.10 -15.37
CA GLY A 179 9.43 12.04 -14.45
C GLY A 179 9.40 11.63 -12.97
N TYR A 180 9.19 10.36 -12.66
CA TYR A 180 9.39 9.87 -11.29
C TYR A 180 10.89 9.83 -10.94
N GLU A 181 11.17 9.83 -9.63
CA GLU A 181 12.51 9.56 -9.09
C GLU A 181 12.38 8.50 -8.01
N ALA A 182 13.32 7.55 -7.96
CA ALA A 182 13.33 6.51 -6.93
C ALA A 182 14.74 6.18 -6.47
N CYS A 183 14.87 5.74 -5.23
CA CYS A 183 16.11 5.20 -4.69
C CYS A 183 15.81 4.08 -3.70
N ILE A 184 16.62 3.01 -3.76
CA ILE A 184 16.53 1.86 -2.86
C ILE A 184 17.90 1.66 -2.22
N VAL A 185 17.94 1.53 -0.89
CA VAL A 185 19.17 1.28 -0.13
C VAL A 185 19.00 0.06 0.76
N GLU A 186 19.95 -0.86 0.67
CA GLU A 186 20.00 -2.04 1.53
C GLU A 186 20.23 -1.65 2.99
N ILE A 187 19.47 -2.27 3.87
CA ILE A 187 19.64 -2.18 5.32
C ILE A 187 19.76 -3.58 5.92
N ASP A 188 20.05 -3.68 7.21
CA ASP A 188 20.06 -4.97 7.89
C ASP A 188 18.66 -5.61 7.88
N GLY A 189 18.51 -6.74 7.19
CA GLY A 189 17.28 -7.50 7.07
C GLY A 189 16.24 -6.93 6.09
N GLY A 190 16.66 -6.17 5.08
CA GLY A 190 15.75 -5.64 4.06
C GLY A 190 16.30 -4.40 3.36
N TYR A 191 15.42 -3.44 3.05
CA TYR A 191 15.78 -2.22 2.33
C TYR A 191 14.87 -1.05 2.66
N THR A 192 15.32 0.15 2.34
CA THR A 192 14.49 1.36 2.29
C THR A 192 14.24 1.73 0.84
N LEU A 193 13.05 2.25 0.58
CA LEU A 193 12.64 2.77 -0.72
C LEU A 193 12.21 4.23 -0.55
N GLU A 194 12.63 5.08 -1.46
CA GLU A 194 12.06 6.42 -1.67
C GLU A 194 11.60 6.56 -3.10
N LEU A 195 10.45 7.19 -3.28
CA LEU A 195 9.85 7.44 -4.58
C LEU A 195 9.17 8.80 -4.62
N VAL A 196 9.40 9.55 -5.69
CA VAL A 196 8.67 10.78 -6.05
C VAL A 196 7.78 10.49 -7.23
N ILE A 197 6.50 10.83 -7.10
CA ILE A 197 5.50 10.74 -8.17
C ILE A 197 4.97 12.15 -8.45
N PRO A 198 5.32 12.77 -9.59
CA PRO A 198 4.70 14.02 -9.98
C PRO A 198 3.17 13.88 -10.10
N TRP A 199 2.41 14.83 -9.57
CA TRP A 199 0.94 14.80 -9.69
C TRP A 199 0.46 14.81 -11.14
N THR A 200 1.30 15.25 -12.06
CA THR A 200 1.04 15.18 -13.52
C THR A 200 0.93 13.75 -14.03
N CYS A 201 1.59 12.78 -13.40
CA CYS A 201 1.49 11.36 -13.74
C CYS A 201 0.11 10.77 -13.41
N LEU A 202 -0.56 11.36 -12.41
CA LEU A 202 -1.90 10.96 -11.96
C LEU A 202 -2.95 11.88 -12.55
N SER A 203 -2.87 12.09 -13.87
CA SER A 203 -3.77 12.96 -14.65
C SER A 203 -3.96 12.41 -16.07
N GLY A 204 -4.91 12.96 -16.81
CA GLY A 204 -5.20 12.54 -18.18
C GLY A 204 -6.02 13.59 -18.93
N ALA A 205 -6.47 13.26 -20.14
CA ALA A 205 -7.20 14.20 -21.01
C ALA A 205 -8.48 14.76 -20.35
N GLU A 206 -9.14 13.95 -19.53
CA GLU A 206 -10.39 14.29 -18.83
C GLU A 206 -10.15 14.42 -17.30
N ILE A 207 -8.95 14.07 -16.80
CA ILE A 207 -8.59 14.04 -15.39
C ILE A 207 -7.61 15.18 -15.13
N PRO A 208 -8.02 16.25 -14.41
CA PRO A 208 -7.12 17.35 -14.09
C PRO A 208 -5.98 16.89 -13.18
N VAL A 209 -4.84 17.57 -13.27
CA VAL A 209 -3.75 17.39 -12.31
C VAL A 209 -4.28 17.66 -10.91
N PHE A 210 -4.04 16.72 -10.01
CA PHE A 210 -4.45 16.85 -8.62
C PHE A 210 -3.71 17.99 -7.93
N ALA A 211 -4.43 18.78 -7.16
CA ALA A 211 -3.88 19.89 -6.40
C ALA A 211 -4.15 19.66 -4.90
N PRO A 212 -3.23 19.00 -4.18
CA PRO A 212 -3.39 18.74 -2.75
C PRO A 212 -3.42 20.03 -1.93
N ALA A 213 -4.14 19.99 -0.82
CA ALA A 213 -4.16 21.08 0.16
C ALA A 213 -4.27 20.51 1.58
N ALA A 214 -3.66 21.20 2.54
CA ALA A 214 -3.74 20.81 3.94
C ALA A 214 -5.19 20.72 4.43
N GLY A 215 -5.49 19.63 5.15
CA GLY A 215 -6.85 19.28 5.60
C GLY A 215 -7.68 18.50 4.59
N MET A 216 -7.23 18.31 3.36
CA MET A 216 -7.87 17.46 2.37
C MET A 216 -7.67 16.01 2.73
N THR A 217 -8.69 15.16 2.50
CA THR A 217 -8.61 13.71 2.73
C THR A 217 -9.03 12.98 1.47
N VAL A 218 -8.29 11.92 1.14
CA VAL A 218 -8.54 11.04 -0.01
C VAL A 218 -8.52 9.58 0.43
N SER A 219 -9.04 8.68 -0.42
CA SER A 219 -8.94 7.24 -0.20
C SER A 219 -7.56 6.74 -0.64
N VAL A 220 -6.94 5.86 0.16
CA VAL A 220 -5.62 5.27 -0.11
C VAL A 220 -5.53 3.86 0.45
N ASP A 221 -4.77 3.00 -0.19
CA ASP A 221 -4.32 1.72 0.37
C ASP A 221 -2.91 1.38 -0.12
N PHE A 222 -2.26 0.45 0.55
CA PHE A 222 -0.92 -0.02 0.21
C PHE A 222 -0.90 -1.54 0.22
N GLY A 223 -0.06 -2.12 -0.63
CA GLY A 223 0.20 -3.54 -0.65
C GLY A 223 1.64 -3.85 -1.00
N MET A 224 2.05 -5.07 -0.72
CA MET A 224 3.35 -5.60 -1.10
C MET A 224 3.18 -6.99 -1.70
N PHE A 225 3.85 -7.23 -2.81
CA PHE A 225 4.13 -8.58 -3.32
C PHE A 225 5.56 -8.92 -2.95
N ASP A 226 5.76 -10.12 -2.46
CA ASP A 226 7.04 -10.65 -2.04
C ASP A 226 7.25 -12.03 -2.68
N LEU A 227 8.42 -12.21 -3.29
CA LEU A 227 8.77 -13.40 -4.04
C LEU A 227 10.16 -13.91 -3.64
N ASP A 228 10.25 -14.82 -2.71
CA ASP A 228 11.51 -15.44 -2.30
C ASP A 228 12.13 -16.37 -3.36
N PHE A 229 11.35 -16.87 -4.31
CA PHE A 229 11.84 -17.87 -5.23
C PHE A 229 11.27 -17.75 -6.65
N PRO A 230 12.13 -17.48 -7.65
CA PRO A 230 11.69 -17.33 -9.03
C PRO A 230 11.39 -18.69 -9.65
N CYS A 231 10.24 -19.26 -9.37
CA CYS A 231 9.80 -20.49 -10.04
C CYS A 231 8.46 -20.24 -10.72
N PRO A 232 8.32 -20.50 -12.03
CA PRO A 232 7.04 -20.37 -12.70
C PRO A 232 5.96 -21.16 -11.97
N GLY A 233 4.90 -20.48 -11.54
CA GLY A 233 3.78 -21.08 -10.82
C GLY A 233 3.91 -21.08 -9.29
N VAL A 234 4.96 -20.52 -8.71
CA VAL A 234 5.01 -20.20 -7.28
C VAL A 234 4.23 -18.91 -7.06
N ALA A 235 3.27 -18.96 -6.15
CA ALA A 235 2.53 -17.76 -5.77
C ALA A 235 3.40 -16.89 -4.86
N THR A 236 3.41 -15.61 -5.12
CA THR A 236 4.01 -14.59 -4.23
C THR A 236 3.23 -14.51 -2.93
N VAL A 237 3.89 -14.19 -1.83
CA VAL A 237 3.23 -13.63 -0.65
C VAL A 237 2.63 -12.30 -1.06
N ARG A 238 1.42 -12.03 -0.64
CA ARG A 238 0.79 -10.73 -0.85
C ARG A 238 0.21 -10.23 0.45
N MET A 239 0.63 -9.06 0.84
CA MET A 239 0.10 -8.36 1.99
C MET A 239 -0.60 -7.06 1.54
N GLN A 240 -1.67 -6.69 2.27
CA GLN A 240 -2.44 -5.46 1.99
C GLN A 240 -2.73 -4.74 3.31
N TRP A 241 -2.57 -3.45 3.32
CA TRP A 241 -2.88 -2.65 4.50
C TRP A 241 -4.33 -2.80 4.93
N ALA A 242 -5.26 -2.87 3.98
CA ALA A 242 -6.67 -3.17 4.25
C ALA A 242 -6.94 -4.61 4.71
N GLY A 243 -6.02 -5.55 4.52
CA GLY A 243 -6.20 -6.95 4.89
C GLY A 243 -7.24 -7.70 4.05
N THR A 244 -7.42 -7.30 2.77
CA THR A 244 -8.30 -7.98 1.81
C THR A 244 -7.72 -7.95 0.41
N ASP A 245 -7.92 -9.03 -0.34
CA ASP A 245 -7.49 -9.18 -1.73
C ASP A 245 -8.37 -8.43 -2.74
N THR A 246 -9.50 -7.87 -2.28
CA THR A 246 -10.43 -7.15 -3.16
C THR A 246 -10.08 -5.68 -3.36
N VAL A 247 -9.03 -5.15 -2.73
CA VAL A 247 -8.59 -3.75 -2.87
C VAL A 247 -8.29 -3.37 -4.32
N ASP A 248 -7.85 -4.33 -5.14
CA ASP A 248 -7.55 -4.11 -6.55
C ASP A 248 -8.78 -3.73 -7.39
N THR A 249 -9.99 -3.99 -6.91
CA THR A 249 -11.23 -3.79 -7.65
C THR A 249 -12.32 -3.10 -6.85
N ASP A 250 -12.15 -2.96 -5.54
CA ASP A 250 -13.16 -2.43 -4.61
C ASP A 250 -12.58 -1.33 -3.72
N PRO A 251 -12.59 -0.06 -4.16
CA PRO A 251 -12.09 1.08 -3.38
C PRO A 251 -12.79 1.31 -2.05
N SER A 252 -13.95 0.68 -1.80
CA SER A 252 -14.62 0.75 -0.48
C SER A 252 -13.82 0.08 0.63
N LYS A 253 -12.78 -0.66 0.29
CA LYS A 253 -11.86 -1.33 1.22
C LYS A 253 -10.66 -0.48 1.59
N TRP A 254 -10.38 0.58 0.81
CA TRP A 254 -9.25 1.45 1.05
C TRP A 254 -9.40 2.21 2.37
N GLY A 255 -8.29 2.54 2.96
CA GLY A 255 -8.19 3.46 4.08
C GLY A 255 -8.31 4.92 3.64
N SER A 256 -7.85 5.83 4.47
CA SER A 256 -7.86 7.27 4.19
C SER A 256 -6.51 7.90 4.44
N MET A 257 -6.18 8.92 3.66
CA MET A 257 -5.00 9.74 3.81
C MET A 257 -5.39 11.22 3.92
N THR A 258 -4.89 11.89 4.97
CA THR A 258 -5.12 13.33 5.17
C THR A 258 -3.82 14.09 4.92
N PHE A 259 -3.89 15.09 4.05
CA PHE A 259 -2.79 16.00 3.79
C PHE A 259 -2.62 16.98 4.95
N CYS A 260 -1.44 17.00 5.56
CA CYS A 260 -1.08 17.82 6.73
C CYS A 260 0.06 18.78 6.39
N GLU A 261 0.11 19.91 7.14
CA GLU A 261 1.26 20.82 7.08
C GLU A 261 2.51 20.20 7.70
#